data_a3411e0450c0444afdb04df99670bd17
#
_entry.id   a3411e0450c0444afdb04df99670bd17
#
_cell.length_a   1.000
_cell.length_b   1.000
_cell.length_c   1.000
_cell.angle_alpha   90.00
_cell.angle_beta   90.00
_cell.angle_gamma   90.00
#
_symmetry.space_group_name_H-M   'P 1'
#
loop_
_entity.id
_entity.type
_entity.pdbx_description
1 polymer ?
#
loop_
_entity_poly.entity_id
_entity_poly.type
_entity_poly.pdbx_seq_one_letter_code
_entity_poly.pdbx_strand_id
1 'polypeptide(L)'
;MVSTQREREDKYDVDPHFMLPDLGGLVPTGGRLETGTANLTSVYYDTADRDLLRQHLTLRRRTGDTDAGWHLKVPADKARTEISLPPADGETIPDELATLVTGVALGKPLHQVAALSTVRRTQRLLDPDEQLLAEVADELVHATVAGDVAVVSEWREVDVELGEYGEKSRQAKVLTKIGKRLTKAGARPSPHESKLGHALPGNHHPRTSADTKATAERALTEYLDAQVQAIVAGDVWLRRGLDPIHSTRVGIRRFRSTLRVFAKLLDTEARTTLDAELSWYAGVLGEVRDRQVQRKRFAEKVAALPSELVMGPVAARIEGDLLAEQHEIPPVLRRPFYLAPTSSGSMISASCPSGRS
;
A
#
# COMPACT_ATOMS: atom_id res chain seq x y z
N MET A 1 10.36 1.76 -18.51
CA MET A 1 11.21 1.83 -17.29
C MET A 1 10.27 1.83 -16.10
N VAL A 2 10.51 1.03 -15.08
CA VAL A 2 9.66 0.97 -13.88
C VAL A 2 9.80 2.28 -13.11
N SER A 3 8.71 3.00 -12.88
CA SER A 3 8.68 4.17 -12.01
C SER A 3 8.14 3.82 -10.62
N THR A 4 8.41 4.68 -9.64
CA THR A 4 7.88 4.53 -8.28
C THR A 4 7.59 5.89 -7.72
N GLN A 5 6.37 6.07 -7.28
CA GLN A 5 5.91 7.32 -6.69
C GLN A 5 5.24 7.02 -5.34
N ARG A 6 5.51 7.87 -4.34
CA ARG A 6 4.77 7.84 -3.08
C ARG A 6 3.60 8.80 -3.20
N GLU A 7 2.41 8.27 -2.99
CA GLU A 7 1.17 9.02 -3.09
C GLU A 7 0.56 9.24 -1.71
N ARG A 8 0.18 10.48 -1.45
CA ARG A 8 -0.64 10.84 -0.32
C ARG A 8 -1.92 11.48 -0.84
N GLU A 9 -3.00 10.76 -0.68
CA GLU A 9 -4.31 11.12 -1.21
C GLU A 9 -5.37 11.16 -0.11
N ASP A 10 -6.34 12.06 -0.28
CA ASP A 10 -7.60 12.07 0.46
C ASP A 10 -8.74 11.88 -0.55
N LYS A 11 -9.71 11.02 -0.22
CA LYS A 11 -10.87 10.68 -1.06
C LYS A 11 -12.16 11.19 -0.44
N TYR A 12 -13.05 11.68 -1.29
CA TYR A 12 -14.35 12.22 -0.89
C TYR A 12 -15.46 11.67 -1.77
N ASP A 13 -16.51 11.15 -1.15
CA ASP A 13 -17.76 10.85 -1.85
C ASP A 13 -18.56 12.14 -2.00
N VAL A 14 -19.12 12.35 -3.18
CA VAL A 14 -19.90 13.54 -3.51
C VAL A 14 -21.23 13.18 -4.16
N ASP A 15 -22.21 14.06 -3.98
CA ASP A 15 -23.51 13.93 -4.63
C ASP A 15 -23.38 14.12 -6.16
N PRO A 16 -24.24 13.50 -7.00
CA PRO A 16 -24.23 13.70 -8.46
C PRO A 16 -24.27 15.18 -8.88
N HIS A 17 -24.93 16.04 -8.11
CA HIS A 17 -25.05 17.48 -8.39
C HIS A 17 -23.97 18.33 -7.69
N PHE A 18 -22.97 17.70 -7.08
CA PHE A 18 -21.89 18.41 -6.41
C PHE A 18 -21.17 19.39 -7.34
N MET A 19 -20.97 20.61 -6.85
CA MET A 19 -20.18 21.62 -7.55
C MET A 19 -18.83 21.78 -6.86
N LEU A 20 -17.76 21.48 -7.61
CA LEU A 20 -16.40 21.65 -7.11
C LEU A 20 -16.18 23.13 -6.75
N PRO A 21 -15.80 23.46 -5.48
CA PRO A 21 -15.57 24.84 -5.07
C PRO A 21 -14.36 25.43 -5.77
N ASP A 22 -14.31 26.77 -5.88
CA ASP A 22 -13.15 27.46 -6.38
C ASP A 22 -11.91 27.20 -5.51
N LEU A 23 -10.84 26.70 -6.11
CA LEU A 23 -9.57 26.41 -5.49
C LEU A 23 -8.49 27.46 -5.83
N GLY A 24 -8.78 28.43 -6.72
CA GLY A 24 -7.82 29.46 -7.13
C GLY A 24 -7.21 30.24 -5.97
N GLY A 25 -8.00 30.52 -4.93
CA GLY A 25 -7.49 31.19 -3.73
C GLY A 25 -6.56 30.33 -2.84
N LEU A 26 -6.24 29.09 -3.21
CA LEU A 26 -5.22 28.25 -2.56
C LEU A 26 -3.90 28.23 -3.32
N VAL A 27 -3.89 28.74 -4.55
CA VAL A 27 -2.66 28.87 -5.36
C VAL A 27 -1.81 29.99 -4.76
N PRO A 28 -0.50 29.81 -4.57
CA PRO A 28 0.39 30.87 -4.13
C PRO A 28 0.46 32.02 -5.13
N THR A 29 0.83 33.19 -4.65
CA THR A 29 1.07 34.37 -5.54
C THR A 29 2.12 34.01 -6.60
N GLY A 30 1.79 34.23 -7.87
CA GLY A 30 2.64 33.88 -9.01
C GLY A 30 2.48 32.42 -9.51
N GLY A 31 1.76 31.57 -8.77
CA GLY A 31 1.39 30.24 -9.24
C GLY A 31 0.15 30.27 -10.14
N ARG A 32 -0.29 29.11 -10.61
CA ARG A 32 -1.44 28.97 -11.51
C ARG A 32 -2.28 27.72 -11.21
N LEU A 33 -3.52 27.75 -11.68
CA LEU A 33 -4.45 26.62 -11.69
C LEU A 33 -4.57 26.11 -13.12
N GLU A 34 -4.19 24.86 -13.33
CA GLU A 34 -4.42 24.16 -14.60
C GLU A 34 -5.67 23.28 -14.51
N THR A 35 -6.42 23.18 -15.58
CA THR A 35 -7.57 22.29 -15.68
C THR A 35 -7.40 21.30 -16.82
N GLY A 36 -7.89 20.08 -16.62
CA GLY A 36 -7.85 19.03 -17.64
C GLY A 36 -9.11 18.17 -17.61
N THR A 37 -9.32 17.41 -18.68
CA THR A 37 -10.37 16.39 -18.74
C THR A 37 -9.83 15.18 -19.48
N ALA A 38 -10.08 13.99 -18.93
CA ALA A 38 -9.68 12.71 -19.52
C ALA A 38 -10.79 11.67 -19.37
N ASN A 39 -10.86 10.75 -20.32
CA ASN A 39 -11.66 9.54 -20.23
C ASN A 39 -10.73 8.35 -20.01
N LEU A 40 -10.86 7.68 -18.86
CA LEU A 40 -10.00 6.61 -18.45
C LEU A 40 -10.74 5.28 -18.47
N THR A 41 -10.06 4.24 -18.90
CA THR A 41 -10.51 2.86 -18.67
C THR A 41 -9.47 2.15 -17.80
N SER A 42 -9.92 1.53 -16.71
CA SER A 42 -9.06 0.78 -15.78
C SER A 42 -9.59 -0.63 -15.61
N VAL A 43 -8.78 -1.62 -15.92
CA VAL A 43 -9.08 -3.03 -15.68
C VAL A 43 -8.28 -3.48 -14.47
N TYR A 44 -8.96 -4.03 -13.47
CA TYR A 44 -8.35 -4.48 -12.22
C TYR A 44 -8.19 -6.00 -12.19
N TYR A 45 -7.07 -6.44 -11.63
CA TYR A 45 -6.68 -7.84 -11.54
C TYR A 45 -6.46 -8.23 -10.08
N ASP A 46 -6.98 -9.40 -9.71
CA ASP A 46 -6.82 -10.01 -8.38
C ASP A 46 -7.02 -11.54 -8.48
N THR A 47 -6.82 -12.26 -7.37
CA THR A 47 -7.22 -13.64 -7.26
C THR A 47 -8.75 -13.78 -7.13
N ALA A 48 -9.29 -14.98 -7.32
CA ALA A 48 -10.71 -15.24 -7.10
C ALA A 48 -11.17 -14.86 -5.68
N ASP A 49 -10.29 -15.03 -4.70
CA ASP A 49 -10.54 -14.72 -3.29
C ASP A 49 -10.26 -13.26 -2.95
N ARG A 50 -9.82 -12.44 -3.92
CA ARG A 50 -9.47 -11.01 -3.73
C ARG A 50 -8.33 -10.81 -2.72
N ASP A 51 -7.30 -11.66 -2.79
CA ASP A 51 -6.20 -11.66 -1.83
C ASP A 51 -5.38 -10.36 -1.86
N LEU A 52 -5.21 -9.73 -3.04
CA LEU A 52 -4.54 -8.44 -3.16
C LEU A 52 -5.33 -7.35 -2.44
N LEU A 53 -6.63 -7.24 -2.77
CA LEU A 53 -7.49 -6.21 -2.19
C LEU A 53 -7.64 -6.36 -0.67
N ARG A 54 -7.71 -7.59 -0.15
CA ARG A 54 -7.71 -7.86 1.29
C ARG A 54 -6.46 -7.36 2.01
N GLN A 55 -5.34 -7.28 1.30
CA GLN A 55 -4.08 -6.74 1.80
C GLN A 55 -3.84 -5.30 1.35
N HIS A 56 -4.90 -4.59 0.92
CA HIS A 56 -4.87 -3.19 0.47
C HIS A 56 -4.00 -2.93 -0.76
N LEU A 57 -3.67 -3.97 -1.54
CA LEU A 57 -3.02 -3.82 -2.83
C LEU A 57 -4.06 -3.70 -3.94
N THR A 58 -3.74 -2.94 -4.98
CA THR A 58 -4.52 -2.94 -6.23
C THR A 58 -3.58 -3.04 -7.42
N LEU A 59 -3.86 -3.98 -8.32
CA LEU A 59 -3.18 -4.13 -9.59
C LEU A 59 -4.15 -3.78 -10.71
N ARG A 60 -3.78 -2.82 -11.57
CA ARG A 60 -4.64 -2.39 -12.69
C ARG A 60 -3.83 -2.12 -13.96
N ARG A 61 -4.50 -2.26 -15.09
CA ARG A 61 -4.09 -1.69 -16.38
C ARG A 61 -4.98 -0.49 -16.68
N ARG A 62 -4.39 0.66 -16.99
CA ARG A 62 -5.11 1.90 -17.33
C ARG A 62 -4.82 2.32 -18.76
N THR A 63 -5.82 2.88 -19.43
CA THR A 63 -5.73 3.51 -20.75
C THR A 63 -6.50 4.83 -20.75
N GLY A 64 -6.20 5.71 -21.71
CA GLY A 64 -6.98 6.93 -21.96
C GLY A 64 -6.38 8.22 -21.45
N ASP A 65 -5.17 8.23 -20.84
CA ASP A 65 -4.48 9.43 -20.37
C ASP A 65 -2.95 9.26 -20.42
N THR A 66 -2.23 10.30 -20.01
CA THR A 66 -0.77 10.35 -19.93
C THR A 66 -0.20 9.33 -18.94
N ASP A 67 -0.97 8.90 -17.94
CA ASP A 67 -0.61 7.85 -16.99
C ASP A 67 -1.08 6.45 -17.44
N ALA A 68 -1.30 6.25 -18.74
CA ALA A 68 -1.62 4.93 -19.29
C ALA A 68 -0.51 3.93 -18.99
N GLY A 69 -0.89 2.70 -18.61
CA GLY A 69 0.05 1.65 -18.27
C GLY A 69 -0.47 0.69 -17.19
N TRP A 70 0.46 -0.04 -16.61
CA TRP A 70 0.21 -0.94 -15.50
C TRP A 70 0.59 -0.28 -14.18
N HIS A 71 -0.25 -0.42 -13.18
CA HIS A 71 -0.11 0.21 -11.88
C HIS A 71 -0.34 -0.80 -10.76
N LEU A 72 0.64 -0.92 -9.88
CA LEU A 72 0.51 -1.67 -8.62
C LEU A 72 0.62 -0.68 -7.46
N LYS A 73 -0.48 -0.50 -6.72
CA LYS A 73 -0.48 0.29 -5.47
C LYS A 73 -0.25 -0.62 -4.27
N VAL A 74 0.74 -0.27 -3.46
CA VAL A 74 1.17 -1.01 -2.27
C VAL A 74 1.00 -0.10 -1.05
N PRO A 75 0.47 -0.59 0.09
CA PRO A 75 0.37 0.22 1.31
C PRO A 75 1.76 0.64 1.82
N ALA A 76 1.85 1.88 2.33
CA ALA A 76 3.08 2.45 2.88
C ALA A 76 2.76 3.43 4.02
N ASP A 77 2.63 2.97 5.25
CA ASP A 77 2.22 3.74 6.43
C ASP A 77 0.92 4.55 6.19
N LYS A 78 1.05 5.89 6.20
CA LYS A 78 -0.06 6.83 5.93
C LYS A 78 -0.18 7.26 4.47
N ALA A 79 0.52 6.56 3.56
CA ALA A 79 0.59 6.83 2.14
C ALA A 79 0.43 5.52 1.37
N ARG A 80 0.45 5.59 0.05
CA ARG A 80 0.61 4.43 -0.83
C ARG A 80 1.84 4.63 -1.68
N THR A 81 2.45 3.55 -2.09
CA THR A 81 3.48 3.60 -3.12
C THR A 81 2.90 2.98 -4.39
N GLU A 82 2.89 3.74 -5.46
CA GLU A 82 2.54 3.25 -6.78
C GLU A 82 3.80 2.83 -7.53
N ILE A 83 3.76 1.63 -8.08
CA ILE A 83 4.77 1.07 -8.99
C ILE A 83 4.11 1.02 -10.35
N SER A 84 4.66 1.77 -11.33
CA SER A 84 4.08 1.90 -12.66
C SER A 84 5.01 1.36 -13.72
N LEU A 85 4.42 0.68 -14.70
CA LEU A 85 5.05 0.26 -15.95
C LEU A 85 4.32 0.92 -17.12
N PRO A 86 5.05 1.35 -18.16
CA PRO A 86 4.43 1.92 -19.35
C PRO A 86 3.47 0.92 -20.01
N PRO A 87 2.58 1.39 -20.89
CA PRO A 87 1.75 0.51 -21.68
C PRO A 87 2.60 -0.53 -22.41
N ALA A 88 2.17 -1.77 -22.40
CA ALA A 88 2.74 -2.86 -23.18
C ALA A 88 1.67 -3.39 -24.13
N ASP A 89 2.11 -4.01 -25.23
CA ASP A 89 1.22 -4.68 -26.14
C ASP A 89 0.53 -5.87 -25.43
N GLY A 90 -0.79 -5.94 -25.54
CA GLY A 90 -1.58 -7.01 -24.95
C GLY A 90 -2.19 -6.68 -23.58
N GLU A 91 -2.89 -7.69 -23.04
CA GLU A 91 -3.63 -7.61 -21.75
C GLU A 91 -2.98 -8.46 -20.65
N THR A 92 -1.86 -9.09 -20.97
CA THR A 92 -1.14 -9.95 -20.02
C THR A 92 -0.46 -9.11 -18.96
N ILE A 93 -0.63 -9.51 -17.71
CA ILE A 93 0.07 -8.86 -16.57
C ILE A 93 1.58 -9.03 -16.78
N PRO A 94 2.36 -7.94 -16.75
CA PRO A 94 3.82 -8.03 -16.85
C PRO A 94 4.40 -8.90 -15.73
N ASP A 95 5.35 -9.77 -16.09
CA ASP A 95 6.01 -10.68 -15.14
C ASP A 95 6.65 -9.95 -13.97
N GLU A 96 7.16 -8.73 -14.21
CA GLU A 96 7.71 -7.86 -13.17
C GLU A 96 6.69 -7.56 -12.06
N LEU A 97 5.44 -7.27 -12.42
CA LEU A 97 4.40 -6.98 -11.44
C LEU A 97 3.79 -8.27 -10.85
N ALA A 98 3.59 -9.29 -11.67
CA ALA A 98 3.10 -10.60 -11.21
C ALA A 98 4.02 -11.19 -10.14
N THR A 99 5.34 -11.10 -10.34
CA THR A 99 6.35 -11.56 -9.37
C THR A 99 6.26 -10.82 -8.05
N LEU A 100 6.01 -9.49 -8.07
CA LEU A 100 5.92 -8.68 -6.85
C LEU A 100 4.75 -9.11 -5.95
N VAL A 101 3.65 -9.52 -6.54
CA VAL A 101 2.43 -9.88 -5.80
C VAL A 101 2.28 -11.37 -5.54
N THR A 102 3.22 -12.21 -5.96
CA THR A 102 3.14 -13.69 -5.82
C THR A 102 2.91 -14.13 -4.37
N GLY A 103 3.59 -13.47 -3.41
CA GLY A 103 3.41 -13.79 -1.99
C GLY A 103 2.01 -13.45 -1.49
N VAL A 104 1.48 -12.31 -1.92
CA VAL A 104 0.14 -11.84 -1.53
C VAL A 104 -0.95 -12.67 -2.22
N ALA A 105 -0.75 -13.00 -3.49
CA ALA A 105 -1.65 -13.87 -4.27
C ALA A 105 -1.62 -15.34 -3.82
N LEU A 106 -0.70 -15.72 -2.92
CA LEU A 106 -0.53 -17.09 -2.44
C LEU A 106 -0.26 -18.11 -3.58
N GLY A 107 0.39 -17.65 -4.65
CA GLY A 107 0.62 -18.45 -5.86
C GLY A 107 -0.63 -18.73 -6.70
N LYS A 108 -1.78 -18.16 -6.34
CA LYS A 108 -3.03 -18.29 -7.11
C LYS A 108 -2.96 -17.44 -8.39
N PRO A 109 -3.67 -17.85 -9.46
CA PRO A 109 -3.72 -17.06 -10.70
C PRO A 109 -4.44 -15.72 -10.48
N LEU A 110 -3.93 -14.69 -11.14
CA LEU A 110 -4.56 -13.39 -11.22
C LEU A 110 -5.44 -13.33 -12.48
N HIS A 111 -6.63 -12.79 -12.33
CA HIS A 111 -7.58 -12.59 -13.42
C HIS A 111 -8.30 -11.26 -13.26
N GLN A 112 -8.96 -10.81 -14.33
CA GLN A 112 -9.76 -9.60 -14.28
C GLN A 112 -10.93 -9.77 -13.31
N VAL A 113 -11.05 -8.83 -12.35
CA VAL A 113 -12.12 -8.82 -11.35
C VAL A 113 -13.10 -7.66 -11.53
N ALA A 114 -12.64 -6.55 -12.15
CA ALA A 114 -13.48 -5.40 -12.44
C ALA A 114 -12.94 -4.58 -13.61
N ALA A 115 -13.84 -3.91 -14.31
CA ALA A 115 -13.52 -2.88 -15.30
C ALA A 115 -14.21 -1.57 -14.91
N LEU A 116 -13.48 -0.46 -14.90
CA LEU A 116 -13.98 0.87 -14.55
C LEU A 116 -13.75 1.83 -15.72
N SER A 117 -14.81 2.53 -16.11
CA SER A 117 -14.75 3.70 -17.00
C SER A 117 -14.91 4.96 -16.15
N THR A 118 -14.05 5.94 -16.34
CA THR A 118 -14.03 7.15 -15.52
C THR A 118 -13.92 8.38 -16.39
N VAL A 119 -14.86 9.31 -16.21
CA VAL A 119 -14.72 10.67 -16.72
C VAL A 119 -14.08 11.52 -15.63
N ARG A 120 -12.84 11.95 -15.86
CA ARG A 120 -12.02 12.69 -14.89
C ARG A 120 -11.89 14.14 -15.31
N ARG A 121 -12.15 15.06 -14.38
CA ARG A 121 -11.86 16.49 -14.52
C ARG A 121 -10.84 16.88 -13.44
N THR A 122 -9.69 17.36 -13.86
CA THR A 122 -8.59 17.70 -12.94
C THR A 122 -8.45 19.21 -12.77
N GLN A 123 -8.06 19.60 -11.54
CA GLN A 123 -7.54 20.91 -11.21
C GLN A 123 -6.18 20.73 -10.55
N ARG A 124 -5.11 21.21 -11.20
CA ARG A 124 -3.73 21.11 -10.73
C ARG A 124 -3.29 22.45 -10.19
N LEU A 125 -2.94 22.48 -8.91
CA LEU A 125 -2.43 23.69 -8.24
C LEU A 125 -0.92 23.70 -8.40
N LEU A 126 -0.38 24.67 -9.12
CA LEU A 126 1.04 24.84 -9.38
C LEU A 126 1.58 26.05 -8.62
N ASP A 127 2.80 25.95 -8.12
CA ASP A 127 3.50 27.10 -7.54
C ASP A 127 4.16 27.96 -8.64
N PRO A 128 4.86 29.07 -8.28
CA PRO A 128 5.52 29.93 -9.27
C PRO A 128 6.64 29.23 -10.06
N ASP A 129 7.21 28.16 -9.52
CA ASP A 129 8.26 27.36 -10.15
C ASP A 129 7.68 26.15 -10.93
N GLU A 130 6.37 26.20 -11.21
CA GLU A 130 5.62 25.15 -11.90
C GLU A 130 5.60 23.77 -11.19
N GLN A 131 5.91 23.76 -9.90
CA GLN A 131 5.88 22.55 -9.09
C GLN A 131 4.44 22.21 -8.71
N LEU A 132 4.04 20.93 -8.88
CA LEU A 132 2.72 20.46 -8.49
C LEU A 132 2.58 20.47 -6.96
N LEU A 133 1.69 21.29 -6.43
CA LEU A 133 1.34 21.33 -5.01
C LEU A 133 0.27 20.29 -4.66
N ALA A 134 -0.77 20.21 -5.46
CA ALA A 134 -1.82 19.23 -5.34
C ALA A 134 -2.60 19.10 -6.66
N GLU A 135 -3.14 17.92 -6.90
CA GLU A 135 -4.13 17.66 -7.94
C GLU A 135 -5.47 17.33 -7.28
N VAL A 136 -6.54 17.91 -7.79
CA VAL A 136 -7.91 17.60 -7.41
C VAL A 136 -8.60 17.02 -8.62
N ALA A 137 -9.02 15.77 -8.53
CA ALA A 137 -9.71 15.05 -9.59
C ALA A 137 -11.17 14.82 -9.20
N ASP A 138 -12.10 15.44 -9.94
CA ASP A 138 -13.54 15.19 -9.87
C ASP A 138 -13.88 14.10 -10.89
N GLU A 139 -14.40 12.98 -10.43
CA GLU A 139 -14.52 11.77 -11.21
C GLU A 139 -15.93 11.17 -11.16
N LEU A 140 -16.51 10.94 -12.34
CA LEU A 140 -17.69 10.10 -12.51
C LEU A 140 -17.21 8.70 -12.92
N VAL A 141 -17.51 7.72 -12.10
CA VAL A 141 -17.02 6.35 -12.25
C VAL A 141 -18.18 5.41 -12.55
N HIS A 142 -18.05 4.63 -13.63
CA HIS A 142 -18.90 3.49 -13.95
C HIS A 142 -18.09 2.21 -13.78
N ALA A 143 -18.55 1.31 -12.94
CA ALA A 143 -17.86 0.06 -12.67
C ALA A 143 -18.69 -1.13 -13.11
N THR A 144 -18.01 -2.12 -13.71
CA THR A 144 -18.55 -3.45 -13.99
C THR A 144 -17.67 -4.48 -13.27
N VAL A 145 -18.26 -5.23 -12.37
CA VAL A 145 -17.59 -6.29 -11.61
C VAL A 145 -17.93 -7.63 -12.23
N ALA A 146 -16.90 -8.44 -12.49
CA ALA A 146 -17.06 -9.82 -12.97
C ALA A 146 -17.45 -10.75 -11.80
N GLY A 147 -18.38 -11.65 -12.05
CA GLY A 147 -18.89 -12.67 -11.13
C GLY A 147 -19.91 -13.55 -11.84
N ASP A 148 -20.63 -14.41 -11.12
CA ASP A 148 -21.70 -15.23 -11.68
C ASP A 148 -22.80 -14.36 -12.32
N VAL A 149 -23.00 -13.15 -11.78
CA VAL A 149 -23.79 -12.07 -12.36
C VAL A 149 -22.93 -10.81 -12.38
N ALA A 150 -22.88 -10.13 -13.52
CA ALA A 150 -22.18 -8.85 -13.63
C ALA A 150 -22.91 -7.78 -12.78
N VAL A 151 -22.20 -7.13 -11.87
CA VAL A 151 -22.73 -6.03 -11.08
C VAL A 151 -22.24 -4.72 -11.67
N VAL A 152 -23.17 -3.82 -11.98
CA VAL A 152 -22.87 -2.48 -12.48
C VAL A 152 -23.18 -1.46 -11.40
N SER A 153 -22.27 -0.55 -11.17
CA SER A 153 -22.44 0.57 -10.24
C SER A 153 -21.91 1.87 -10.82
N GLU A 154 -22.49 2.97 -10.37
CA GLU A 154 -22.07 4.32 -10.74
C GLU A 154 -21.98 5.18 -9.50
N TRP A 155 -20.91 5.99 -9.39
CA TRP A 155 -20.76 6.98 -8.33
C TRP A 155 -19.89 8.15 -8.78
N ARG A 156 -19.92 9.22 -8.00
CA ARG A 156 -19.03 10.36 -8.19
C ARG A 156 -18.19 10.58 -6.95
N GLU A 157 -16.90 10.77 -7.16
CA GLU A 157 -15.94 11.00 -6.09
C GLU A 157 -14.98 12.14 -6.44
N VAL A 158 -14.36 12.72 -5.44
CA VAL A 158 -13.27 13.69 -5.60
C VAL A 158 -12.04 13.14 -4.90
N ASP A 159 -10.97 12.92 -5.66
CA ASP A 159 -9.65 12.54 -5.16
C ASP A 159 -8.79 13.80 -5.05
N VAL A 160 -8.05 13.94 -3.96
CA VAL A 160 -7.07 15.02 -3.74
C VAL A 160 -5.72 14.40 -3.47
N GLU A 161 -4.79 14.58 -4.40
CA GLU A 161 -3.44 14.03 -4.31
C GLU A 161 -2.41 15.15 -4.13
N LEU A 162 -1.42 14.94 -3.26
CA LEU A 162 -0.28 15.86 -3.12
C LEU A 162 0.73 15.63 -4.24
N GLY A 163 1.29 16.72 -4.77
CA GLY A 163 2.42 16.64 -5.69
C GLY A 163 3.69 16.07 -5.01
N GLU A 164 4.65 15.61 -5.81
CA GLU A 164 5.89 14.96 -5.35
C GLU A 164 6.70 15.76 -4.33
N TYR A 165 6.63 17.08 -4.37
CA TYR A 165 7.26 17.98 -3.39
C TYR A 165 6.47 18.08 -2.08
N GLY A 166 5.38 17.30 -1.92
CA GLY A 166 4.35 17.38 -0.89
C GLY A 166 4.75 16.96 0.51
N GLU A 167 5.88 16.34 0.71
CA GLU A 167 6.28 15.87 2.05
C GLU A 167 6.81 17.00 2.97
N LYS A 168 7.17 18.15 2.42
CA LYS A 168 7.59 19.29 3.23
C LYS A 168 6.37 19.98 3.84
N SER A 169 6.44 20.34 5.12
CA SER A 169 5.36 20.81 6.02
C SER A 169 4.35 21.83 5.46
N ARG A 170 4.64 22.54 4.38
CA ARG A 170 3.74 23.49 3.70
C ARG A 170 2.62 22.79 2.91
N GLN A 171 2.89 21.64 2.32
CA GLN A 171 1.94 20.97 1.41
C GLN A 171 0.91 20.13 2.18
N ALA A 172 1.25 19.57 3.33
CA ALA A 172 0.26 18.96 4.23
C ALA A 172 -0.85 19.97 4.63
N LYS A 173 -0.53 21.28 4.68
CA LYS A 173 -1.52 22.34 4.90
C LYS A 173 -2.43 22.57 3.69
N VAL A 174 -1.94 22.38 2.46
CA VAL A 174 -2.75 22.50 1.23
C VAL A 174 -3.82 21.43 1.22
N LEU A 175 -3.47 20.16 1.44
CA LEU A 175 -4.43 19.04 1.52
C LEU A 175 -5.55 19.36 2.54
N THR A 176 -5.18 19.76 3.75
CA THR A 176 -6.16 20.15 4.79
C THR A 176 -7.05 21.32 4.37
N LYS A 177 -6.51 22.31 3.65
CA LYS A 177 -7.30 23.46 3.18
C LYS A 177 -8.27 23.06 2.08
N ILE A 178 -7.84 22.24 1.13
CA ILE A 178 -8.69 21.68 0.07
C ILE A 178 -9.81 20.87 0.72
N GLY A 179 -9.48 19.92 1.60
CA GLY A 179 -10.46 19.07 2.28
C GLY A 179 -11.53 19.89 3.05
N LYS A 180 -11.13 20.97 3.72
CA LYS A 180 -12.09 21.88 4.38
C LYS A 180 -13.03 22.57 3.38
N ARG A 181 -12.54 22.98 2.21
CA ARG A 181 -13.38 23.60 1.18
C ARG A 181 -14.35 22.58 0.58
N LEU A 182 -13.86 21.37 0.27
CA LEU A 182 -14.69 20.27 -0.25
C LEU A 182 -15.80 19.89 0.75
N THR A 183 -15.45 19.70 2.02
CA THR A 183 -16.42 19.36 3.06
C THR A 183 -17.45 20.46 3.28
N LYS A 184 -17.04 21.73 3.23
CA LYS A 184 -17.95 22.88 3.29
C LYS A 184 -18.91 22.93 2.10
N ALA A 185 -18.47 22.46 0.94
CA ALA A 185 -19.29 22.36 -0.28
C ALA A 185 -20.20 21.11 -0.31
N GLY A 186 -20.13 20.22 0.71
CA GLY A 186 -20.99 19.05 0.82
C GLY A 186 -20.30 17.70 0.55
N ALA A 187 -19.00 17.69 0.24
CA ALA A 187 -18.25 16.44 0.09
C ALA A 187 -18.06 15.75 1.47
N ARG A 188 -18.08 14.43 1.48
CA ARG A 188 -17.88 13.60 2.67
C ARG A 188 -16.63 12.74 2.50
N PRO A 189 -15.75 12.62 3.52
CA PRO A 189 -14.64 11.68 3.43
C PRO A 189 -15.13 10.28 3.03
N SER A 190 -14.52 9.70 2.00
CA SER A 190 -14.93 8.40 1.51
C SER A 190 -14.55 7.29 2.50
N PRO A 191 -15.44 6.34 2.79
CA PRO A 191 -15.08 5.14 3.56
C PRO A 191 -14.24 4.16 2.74
N HIS A 192 -14.15 4.35 1.42
CA HIS A 192 -13.46 3.45 0.50
C HIS A 192 -12.01 3.89 0.27
N GLU A 193 -11.08 2.96 0.43
CA GLU A 193 -9.66 3.24 0.21
C GLU A 193 -9.27 3.24 -1.27
N SER A 194 -10.05 2.58 -2.12
CA SER A 194 -9.79 2.47 -3.55
C SER A 194 -11.08 2.38 -4.35
N LYS A 195 -11.04 2.76 -5.63
CA LYS A 195 -12.15 2.58 -6.57
C LYS A 195 -12.57 1.12 -6.69
N LEU A 196 -11.60 0.19 -6.67
CA LEU A 196 -11.89 -1.25 -6.67
C LEU A 196 -12.64 -1.67 -5.40
N GLY A 197 -12.22 -1.18 -4.24
CA GLY A 197 -12.91 -1.45 -2.97
C GLY A 197 -14.32 -0.87 -2.93
N HIS A 198 -14.56 0.25 -3.61
CA HIS A 198 -15.90 0.82 -3.78
C HIS A 198 -16.78 -0.03 -4.70
N ALA A 199 -16.24 -0.48 -5.83
CA ALA A 199 -16.97 -1.27 -6.83
C ALA A 199 -17.37 -2.66 -6.32
N LEU A 200 -16.58 -3.28 -5.46
CA LEU A 200 -16.78 -4.67 -5.03
C LEU A 200 -17.70 -4.78 -3.81
N PRO A 201 -18.88 -5.42 -3.92
CA PRO A 201 -19.79 -5.61 -2.81
C PRO A 201 -19.14 -6.47 -1.71
N GLY A 202 -19.38 -6.11 -0.45
CA GLY A 202 -18.93 -6.88 0.72
C GLY A 202 -17.48 -6.64 1.14
N ASN A 203 -16.73 -5.80 0.46
CA ASN A 203 -15.35 -5.41 0.83
C ASN A 203 -15.30 -4.11 1.62
N HIS A 204 -16.28 -3.86 2.44
CA HIS A 204 -16.21 -2.76 3.38
C HIS A 204 -15.31 -3.17 4.56
N HIS A 205 -14.01 -2.87 4.47
CA HIS A 205 -13.29 -2.50 5.68
C HIS A 205 -13.74 -1.05 5.97
N PRO A 206 -14.69 -0.82 6.88
CA PRO A 206 -15.15 0.53 7.13
C PRO A 206 -13.97 1.33 7.67
N ARG A 207 -13.48 2.29 6.86
CA ARG A 207 -12.76 3.42 7.45
C ARG A 207 -13.76 3.99 8.44
N THR A 208 -13.45 3.84 9.70
CA THR A 208 -14.27 4.19 10.82
C THR A 208 -15.06 5.48 10.62
N SER A 209 -16.37 5.36 10.45
CA SER A 209 -17.25 6.50 10.69
C SER A 209 -16.99 7.01 12.12
N ALA A 210 -16.91 8.32 12.27
CA ALA A 210 -16.58 8.98 13.55
C ALA A 210 -17.50 8.63 14.73
N ASP A 211 -18.58 7.91 14.48
CA ASP A 211 -19.64 7.60 15.45
C ASP A 211 -19.54 6.21 16.11
N THR A 212 -18.57 5.38 15.76
CA THR A 212 -18.44 4.06 16.37
C THR A 212 -17.54 4.15 17.60
N LYS A 213 -18.06 3.86 18.79
CA LYS A 213 -17.27 3.78 20.03
C LYS A 213 -16.03 2.94 19.81
N ALA A 214 -14.86 3.49 20.15
CA ALA A 214 -13.60 2.77 20.11
C ALA A 214 -13.68 1.58 21.08
N THR A 215 -13.72 0.36 20.54
CA THR A 215 -13.65 -0.86 21.36
C THR A 215 -12.19 -1.33 21.41
N ALA A 216 -11.83 -2.04 22.48
CA ALA A 216 -10.49 -2.64 22.60
C ALA A 216 -10.23 -3.65 21.45
N GLU A 217 -11.27 -4.39 21.04
CA GLU A 217 -11.22 -5.32 19.91
C GLU A 217 -10.85 -4.60 18.61
N ARG A 218 -11.51 -3.50 18.32
CA ARG A 218 -11.23 -2.70 17.13
C ARG A 218 -9.80 -2.13 17.13
N ALA A 219 -9.38 -1.56 18.27
CA ALA A 219 -8.03 -1.03 18.40
C ALA A 219 -6.97 -2.14 18.23
N LEU A 220 -7.23 -3.35 18.71
CA LEU A 220 -6.38 -4.51 18.53
C LEU A 220 -6.32 -4.94 17.05
N THR A 221 -7.48 -5.02 16.38
CA THR A 221 -7.56 -5.37 14.96
C THR A 221 -6.80 -4.34 14.11
N GLU A 222 -7.07 -3.06 14.27
CA GLU A 222 -6.38 -1.98 13.54
C GLU A 222 -4.86 -2.01 13.77
N TYR A 223 -4.43 -2.32 15.00
CA TYR A 223 -3.00 -2.44 15.30
C TYR A 223 -2.37 -3.65 14.62
N LEU A 224 -3.06 -4.81 14.59
CA LEU A 224 -2.57 -6.02 13.92
C LEU A 224 -2.53 -5.81 12.40
N ASP A 225 -3.58 -5.22 11.81
CA ASP A 225 -3.65 -4.91 10.38
C ASP A 225 -2.49 -4.02 9.93
N ALA A 226 -2.14 -3.00 10.71
CA ALA A 226 -0.98 -2.17 10.41
C ALA A 226 0.34 -2.96 10.37
N GLN A 227 0.49 -3.99 11.24
CA GLN A 227 1.68 -4.84 11.20
C GLN A 227 1.64 -5.80 10.00
N VAL A 228 0.48 -6.35 9.64
CA VAL A 228 0.31 -7.18 8.44
C VAL A 228 0.67 -6.37 7.20
N GLN A 229 0.16 -5.14 7.07
CA GLN A 229 0.50 -4.26 5.95
C GLN A 229 2.00 -3.99 5.85
N ALA A 230 2.68 -3.77 6.97
CA ALA A 230 4.13 -3.57 7.00
C ALA A 230 4.90 -4.83 6.54
N ILE A 231 4.42 -6.03 6.88
CA ILE A 231 5.01 -7.31 6.47
C ILE A 231 4.78 -7.54 4.99
N VAL A 232 3.55 -7.34 4.51
CA VAL A 232 3.16 -7.51 3.10
C VAL A 232 3.91 -6.53 2.19
N ALA A 233 3.94 -5.26 2.56
CA ALA A 233 4.73 -4.26 1.84
C ALA A 233 6.22 -4.65 1.82
N GLY A 234 6.74 -5.16 2.94
CA GLY A 234 8.11 -5.66 3.02
C GLY A 234 8.40 -6.79 2.03
N ASP A 235 7.49 -7.75 1.85
CA ASP A 235 7.64 -8.83 0.86
C ASP A 235 7.71 -8.27 -0.57
N VAL A 236 6.82 -7.33 -0.92
CA VAL A 236 6.84 -6.66 -2.23
C VAL A 236 8.17 -5.94 -2.48
N TRP A 237 8.67 -5.19 -1.49
CA TRP A 237 9.93 -4.44 -1.62
C TRP A 237 11.15 -5.35 -1.71
N LEU A 238 11.17 -6.48 -0.99
CA LEU A 238 12.22 -7.50 -1.09
C LEU A 238 12.27 -8.10 -2.50
N ARG A 239 11.11 -8.45 -3.07
CA ARG A 239 11.01 -8.97 -4.45
C ARG A 239 11.48 -7.96 -5.49
N ARG A 240 11.36 -6.69 -5.17
CA ARG A 240 11.87 -5.59 -5.99
C ARG A 240 13.38 -5.34 -5.83
N GLY A 241 14.05 -6.08 -4.97
CA GLY A 241 15.49 -5.90 -4.68
C GLY A 241 15.82 -4.73 -3.76
N LEU A 242 14.80 -4.18 -3.06
CA LEU A 242 15.00 -3.14 -2.05
C LEU A 242 15.28 -3.76 -0.67
N ASP A 243 15.65 -2.92 0.30
CA ASP A 243 16.00 -3.36 1.64
C ASP A 243 14.99 -2.89 2.71
N PRO A 244 13.79 -3.50 2.80
CA PRO A 244 12.82 -3.26 3.85
C PRO A 244 13.05 -4.13 5.10
N ILE A 245 14.17 -4.86 5.19
CA ILE A 245 14.36 -5.93 6.17
C ILE A 245 14.12 -5.43 7.60
N HIS A 246 14.64 -4.26 7.94
CA HIS A 246 14.48 -3.72 9.31
C HIS A 246 13.01 -3.45 9.65
N SER A 247 12.28 -2.75 8.79
CA SER A 247 10.87 -2.41 9.01
C SER A 247 9.98 -3.65 9.05
N THR A 248 10.21 -4.60 8.14
CA THR A 248 9.50 -5.89 8.10
C THR A 248 9.71 -6.69 9.39
N ARG A 249 10.94 -6.80 9.87
CA ARG A 249 11.26 -7.46 11.15
C ARG A 249 10.61 -6.77 12.35
N VAL A 250 10.53 -5.44 12.34
CA VAL A 250 9.83 -4.68 13.39
C VAL A 250 8.33 -5.01 13.35
N GLY A 251 7.71 -5.05 12.17
CA GLY A 251 6.31 -5.46 11.99
C GLY A 251 6.06 -6.87 12.54
N ILE A 252 6.86 -7.84 12.11
CA ILE A 252 6.78 -9.23 12.61
C ILE A 252 6.90 -9.30 14.12
N ARG A 253 7.91 -8.64 14.70
CA ARG A 253 8.13 -8.65 16.15
C ARG A 253 6.94 -8.07 16.92
N ARG A 254 6.38 -6.94 16.44
CA ARG A 254 5.22 -6.31 17.06
C ARG A 254 3.99 -7.20 16.96
N PHE A 255 3.74 -7.77 15.79
CA PHE A 255 2.64 -8.70 15.57
C PHE A 255 2.73 -9.89 16.53
N ARG A 256 3.87 -10.60 16.56
CA ARG A 256 4.11 -11.75 17.45
C ARG A 256 3.97 -11.38 18.94
N SER A 257 4.47 -10.22 19.36
CA SER A 257 4.31 -9.75 20.74
C SER A 257 2.84 -9.55 21.08
N THR A 258 2.06 -9.00 20.16
CA THR A 258 0.61 -8.80 20.33
C THR A 258 -0.13 -10.13 20.43
N LEU A 259 0.20 -11.11 19.57
CA LEU A 259 -0.37 -12.47 19.66
C LEU A 259 -0.14 -13.12 21.04
N ARG A 260 1.00 -12.87 21.67
CA ARG A 260 1.30 -13.41 23.00
C ARG A 260 0.56 -12.68 24.13
N VAL A 261 0.51 -11.35 24.07
CA VAL A 261 -0.18 -10.52 25.08
C VAL A 261 -1.69 -10.83 25.08
N PHE A 262 -2.28 -10.97 23.91
CA PHE A 262 -3.72 -11.20 23.73
C PHE A 262 -4.08 -12.68 23.50
N ALA A 263 -3.19 -13.60 23.86
CA ALA A 263 -3.33 -15.04 23.58
C ALA A 263 -4.66 -15.65 24.04
N LYS A 264 -5.24 -15.13 25.15
CA LYS A 264 -6.52 -15.61 25.71
C LYS A 264 -7.75 -15.19 24.89
N LEU A 265 -7.61 -14.19 24.01
CA LEU A 265 -8.69 -13.65 23.16
C LEU A 265 -8.64 -14.22 21.75
N LEU A 266 -7.56 -14.94 21.39
CA LEU A 266 -7.30 -15.42 20.05
C LEU A 266 -7.46 -16.94 19.98
N ASP A 267 -7.87 -17.43 18.82
CA ASP A 267 -7.86 -18.87 18.54
C ASP A 267 -6.46 -19.45 18.71
N THR A 268 -6.36 -20.54 19.47
CA THR A 268 -5.07 -21.12 19.88
C THR A 268 -4.33 -21.76 18.72
N GLU A 269 -5.02 -22.47 17.85
CA GLU A 269 -4.41 -23.20 16.72
C GLU A 269 -3.90 -22.21 15.68
N ALA A 270 -4.77 -21.30 15.23
CA ALA A 270 -4.42 -20.23 14.29
C ALA A 270 -3.26 -19.37 14.80
N ARG A 271 -3.29 -18.98 16.07
CA ARG A 271 -2.23 -18.21 16.71
C ARG A 271 -0.89 -18.95 16.73
N THR A 272 -0.89 -20.22 17.08
CA THR A 272 0.35 -21.02 17.19
C THR A 272 0.98 -21.25 15.83
N THR A 273 0.17 -21.59 14.83
CA THR A 273 0.61 -21.76 13.44
C THR A 273 1.22 -20.47 12.90
N LEU A 274 0.52 -19.35 13.07
CA LEU A 274 0.97 -18.04 12.59
C LEU A 274 2.24 -17.56 13.31
N ASP A 275 2.36 -17.75 14.65
CA ASP A 275 3.57 -17.38 15.38
C ASP A 275 4.79 -18.22 14.91
N ALA A 276 4.60 -19.50 14.56
CA ALA A 276 5.66 -20.33 14.03
C ALA A 276 6.14 -19.85 12.64
N GLU A 277 5.22 -19.58 11.72
CA GLU A 277 5.53 -19.05 10.39
C GLU A 277 6.24 -17.70 10.46
N LEU A 278 5.71 -16.80 11.26
CA LEU A 278 6.32 -15.48 11.48
C LEU A 278 7.70 -15.59 12.15
N SER A 279 7.90 -16.58 13.02
CA SER A 279 9.21 -16.85 13.64
C SER A 279 10.24 -17.30 12.60
N TRP A 280 9.84 -18.23 11.74
CA TRP A 280 10.67 -18.70 10.65
C TRP A 280 11.05 -17.55 9.71
N TYR A 281 10.07 -16.78 9.25
CA TYR A 281 10.32 -15.65 8.35
C TYR A 281 11.23 -14.58 8.99
N ALA A 282 11.01 -14.27 10.26
CA ALA A 282 11.88 -13.37 11.01
C ALA A 282 13.32 -13.91 11.13
N GLY A 283 13.51 -15.21 11.24
CA GLY A 283 14.81 -15.88 11.23
C GLY A 283 15.55 -15.66 9.92
N VAL A 284 14.88 -15.97 8.79
CA VAL A 284 15.44 -15.77 7.45
C VAL A 284 15.85 -14.31 7.22
N LEU A 285 14.97 -13.35 7.54
CA LEU A 285 15.28 -11.92 7.46
C LEU A 285 16.40 -11.53 8.46
N GLY A 286 16.53 -12.26 9.58
CA GLY A 286 17.57 -12.06 10.60
C GLY A 286 18.95 -12.29 10.03
N GLU A 287 19.16 -13.39 9.38
CA GLU A 287 20.45 -13.75 8.77
C GLU A 287 20.94 -12.68 7.80
N VAL A 288 20.04 -12.17 6.92
CA VAL A 288 20.38 -11.07 6.02
C VAL A 288 20.72 -9.80 6.79
N ARG A 289 19.91 -9.46 7.79
CA ARG A 289 20.10 -8.23 8.59
C ARG A 289 21.39 -8.24 9.37
N ASP A 290 21.73 -9.36 9.95
CA ASP A 290 22.94 -9.48 10.77
C ASP A 290 24.19 -9.28 9.90
N ARG A 291 24.20 -9.78 8.67
CA ARG A 291 25.26 -9.54 7.68
C ARG A 291 25.34 -8.07 7.27
N GLN A 292 24.21 -7.41 7.02
CA GLN A 292 24.19 -5.98 6.72
C GLN A 292 24.77 -5.14 7.86
N VAL A 293 24.39 -5.46 9.11
CA VAL A 293 24.91 -4.77 10.30
C VAL A 293 26.41 -5.01 10.45
N GLN A 294 26.87 -6.25 10.24
CA GLN A 294 28.29 -6.59 10.27
C GLN A 294 29.08 -5.84 9.20
N ARG A 295 28.58 -5.82 7.96
CA ARG A 295 29.19 -5.08 6.85
C ARG A 295 29.38 -3.60 7.18
N LYS A 296 28.31 -2.94 7.64
CA LYS A 296 28.36 -1.53 8.06
C LYS A 296 29.36 -1.31 9.18
N ARG A 297 29.34 -2.15 10.21
CA ARG A 297 30.24 -2.07 11.36
C ARG A 297 31.70 -2.28 10.96
N PHE A 298 31.98 -3.22 10.08
CA PHE A 298 33.34 -3.45 9.59
C PHE A 298 33.83 -2.29 8.73
N ALA A 299 33.01 -1.78 7.82
CA ALA A 299 33.34 -0.62 7.01
C ALA A 299 33.68 0.61 7.87
N GLU A 300 32.84 0.90 8.88
CA GLU A 300 33.08 2.00 9.83
C GLU A 300 34.41 1.80 10.62
N LYS A 301 34.68 0.57 11.07
CA LYS A 301 35.93 0.29 11.80
C LYS A 301 37.16 0.38 10.93
N VAL A 302 37.11 -0.13 9.67
CA VAL A 302 38.22 -0.02 8.74
C VAL A 302 38.46 1.44 8.37
N ALA A 303 37.41 2.23 8.13
CA ALA A 303 37.54 3.65 7.83
C ALA A 303 38.12 4.49 9.00
N ALA A 304 37.96 4.01 10.22
CA ALA A 304 38.51 4.67 11.41
C ALA A 304 39.98 4.30 11.71
N LEU A 305 40.57 3.33 11.01
CA LEU A 305 41.97 2.96 11.17
C LEU A 305 42.87 3.94 10.38
N PRO A 306 44.08 4.24 10.90
CA PRO A 306 45.12 4.90 10.10
C PRO A 306 45.44 4.10 8.85
N SER A 307 45.69 4.78 7.73
CA SER A 307 45.90 4.15 6.41
C SER A 307 47.07 3.15 6.43
N GLU A 308 48.08 3.41 7.31
CA GLU A 308 49.26 2.57 7.49
C GLU A 308 48.93 1.21 8.10
N LEU A 309 47.79 1.11 8.79
CA LEU A 309 47.32 -0.14 9.43
C LEU A 309 46.39 -0.96 8.54
N VAL A 310 45.91 -0.38 7.44
CA VAL A 310 45.08 -1.08 6.47
C VAL A 310 45.95 -1.65 5.37
N MET A 311 46.58 -2.81 5.63
CA MET A 311 47.45 -3.47 4.66
C MET A 311 46.67 -4.39 3.74
N GLY A 312 46.80 -4.18 2.41
CA GLY A 312 46.15 -4.99 1.39
C GLY A 312 44.64 -4.74 1.23
N PRO A 313 43.93 -5.56 0.42
CA PRO A 313 42.51 -5.34 0.09
C PRO A 313 41.53 -5.85 1.16
N VAL A 314 41.82 -5.57 2.45
CA VAL A 314 41.04 -6.11 3.58
C VAL A 314 39.56 -5.69 3.50
N ALA A 315 39.29 -4.41 3.21
CA ALA A 315 37.90 -3.92 3.08
C ALA A 315 37.17 -4.62 1.94
N ALA A 316 37.80 -4.73 0.77
CA ALA A 316 37.21 -5.39 -0.42
C ALA A 316 36.97 -6.89 -0.20
N ARG A 317 37.86 -7.56 0.56
CA ARG A 317 37.71 -8.98 0.89
C ARG A 317 36.55 -9.22 1.87
N ILE A 318 36.47 -8.44 2.94
CA ILE A 318 35.35 -8.52 3.89
C ILE A 318 34.00 -8.22 3.18
N GLU A 319 33.99 -7.23 2.29
CA GLU A 319 32.79 -6.91 1.53
C GLU A 319 32.42 -8.02 0.55
N GLY A 320 33.41 -8.61 -0.15
CA GLY A 320 33.22 -9.74 -1.05
C GLY A 320 32.65 -10.99 -0.36
N ASP A 321 33.22 -11.36 0.79
CA ASP A 321 32.75 -12.51 1.57
C ASP A 321 31.32 -12.31 2.06
N LEU A 322 30.97 -11.12 2.58
CA LEU A 322 29.62 -10.80 3.04
C LEU A 322 28.59 -10.71 1.89
N LEU A 323 29.01 -10.27 0.71
CA LEU A 323 28.15 -10.24 -0.48
C LEU A 323 27.93 -11.64 -1.06
N ALA A 324 28.96 -12.48 -1.12
CA ALA A 324 28.83 -13.87 -1.58
C ALA A 324 27.77 -14.63 -0.76
N GLU A 325 27.83 -14.53 0.55
CA GLU A 325 26.85 -15.13 1.46
C GLU A 325 25.44 -14.51 1.33
N GLN A 326 25.34 -13.23 0.93
CA GLN A 326 24.02 -12.58 0.73
C GLN A 326 23.31 -13.12 -0.52
N HIS A 327 24.02 -13.59 -1.54
CA HIS A 327 23.44 -14.17 -2.76
C HIS A 327 22.82 -15.55 -2.55
N GLU A 328 23.14 -16.27 -1.48
CA GLU A 328 22.55 -17.58 -1.19
C GLU A 328 21.14 -17.49 -0.60
N ILE A 329 20.73 -16.34 -0.07
CA ILE A 329 19.43 -16.13 0.59
C ILE A 329 18.23 -15.94 -0.37
N PRO A 330 18.36 -15.32 -1.56
CA PRO A 330 17.26 -15.08 -2.48
C PRO A 330 16.35 -16.29 -2.80
N PRO A 331 16.84 -17.55 -2.90
CA PRO A 331 15.97 -18.69 -3.18
C PRO A 331 14.96 -18.98 -2.05
N VAL A 332 15.31 -18.69 -0.81
CA VAL A 332 14.43 -18.93 0.35
C VAL A 332 13.35 -17.84 0.41
N LEU A 333 13.72 -16.58 0.12
CA LEU A 333 12.76 -15.46 0.06
C LEU A 333 11.84 -15.53 -1.17
N ARG A 334 12.18 -16.32 -2.19
CA ARG A 334 11.32 -16.59 -3.36
C ARG A 334 10.16 -17.51 -3.03
N ARG A 335 10.18 -18.25 -1.90
CA ARG A 335 9.02 -19.01 -1.45
C ARG A 335 7.94 -18.04 -1.00
N PRO A 336 6.68 -18.23 -1.42
CA PRO A 336 5.58 -17.41 -0.95
C PRO A 336 5.48 -17.52 0.57
N PHE A 337 5.44 -16.40 1.26
CA PHE A 337 5.07 -16.35 2.66
C PHE A 337 3.54 -16.55 2.71
N TYR A 338 3.12 -17.74 3.13
CA TYR A 338 1.72 -18.06 3.28
C TYR A 338 1.24 -17.56 4.64
N LEU A 339 0.63 -16.38 4.68
CA LEU A 339 -0.42 -16.12 5.64
C LEU A 339 -1.61 -16.96 5.15
N ALA A 340 -1.75 -18.19 5.64
CA ALA A 340 -2.90 -19.01 5.30
C ALA A 340 -4.17 -18.17 5.55
N PRO A 341 -5.09 -18.03 4.57
CA PRO A 341 -6.34 -17.38 4.84
C PRO A 341 -7.02 -18.23 5.90
N THR A 342 -7.19 -17.66 7.10
CA THR A 342 -8.18 -18.19 8.03
C THR A 342 -9.50 -18.09 7.27
N SER A 343 -10.03 -19.25 6.87
CA SER A 343 -11.35 -19.37 6.30
C SER A 343 -12.29 -18.47 7.09
N SER A 344 -12.82 -17.42 6.45
CA SER A 344 -13.88 -16.50 6.85
C SER A 344 -14.41 -16.68 8.29
N GLY A 345 -13.55 -16.43 9.27
CA GLY A 345 -13.89 -16.41 10.67
C GLY A 345 -12.92 -15.45 11.35
N SER A 346 -13.45 -14.43 12.00
CA SER A 346 -12.72 -13.54 12.87
C SER A 346 -11.72 -14.36 13.70
N MET A 347 -10.44 -13.97 13.70
CA MET A 347 -9.42 -14.54 14.59
C MET A 347 -9.77 -14.34 16.07
N ILE A 348 -10.82 -13.61 16.35
CA ILE A 348 -11.35 -13.30 17.68
C ILE A 348 -12.57 -14.19 17.91
N SER A 349 -12.40 -15.24 18.71
CA SER A 349 -13.53 -16.07 19.14
C SER A 349 -14.40 -15.23 20.09
N ALA A 350 -15.61 -14.90 19.66
CA ALA A 350 -16.63 -14.31 20.49
C ALA A 350 -17.22 -15.37 21.44
N SER A 351 -16.42 -15.89 22.39
CA SER A 351 -16.93 -16.58 23.55
C SER A 351 -16.89 -15.67 24.76
N CYS A 352 -17.91 -14.81 24.84
CA CYS A 352 -18.28 -14.19 26.09
C CYS A 352 -18.87 -15.30 26.97
N PRO A 353 -18.34 -15.62 28.16
CA PRO A 353 -19.04 -16.51 29.08
C PRO A 353 -20.29 -15.77 29.55
N SER A 354 -21.47 -16.30 29.20
CA SER A 354 -22.75 -15.91 29.80
C SER A 354 -22.62 -16.08 31.31
N GLY A 355 -22.55 -14.96 32.02
CA GLY A 355 -22.64 -14.93 33.47
C GLY A 355 -23.94 -15.57 33.90
N ARG A 356 -23.85 -16.64 34.65
CA ARG A 356 -24.98 -17.13 35.48
C ARG A 356 -25.09 -16.24 36.70
N SER A 357 -26.32 -15.83 36.92
CA SER A 357 -26.94 -15.25 38.09
C SER A 357 -26.21 -15.39 39.41
#